data_5fa40bc5a24f7b0549f3fb2e77f43d1b
#
_entry.id   5fa40bc5a24f7b0549f3fb2e77f43d1b
#
_cell.length_a   1.000
_cell.length_b   1.000
_cell.length_c   1.000
_cell.angle_alpha   90.00
_cell.angle_beta   90.00
_cell.angle_gamma   90.00
#
_symmetry.space_group_name_H-M   'P 1'
#
loop_
_entity.id
_entity.type
_entity.pdbx_description
1 polymer ?
#
loop_
_entity_poly.entity_id
_entity_poly.type
_entity_poly.pdbx_seq_one_letter_code
_entity_poly.pdbx_strand_id
1 'polypeptide(L)'
;LHENFLSSKGYNVLSVDLPGHGNSEGPSLKSIEEISDWVKLLMDTLNILKISFVGHSQGSLVGIDFASRYSNLISSLVLVAGSHELPVNQDLIDLAEAGNEKSVELMMKWGYEGSKAFIGGNPVKKIINSSREIREVLAVDLKACNNYKNGSESLKKINCSTLCVFGELDKMVPLKTGIKMSKLINNSETKIISNCGHMIIFEKAFELRKLVGEFILKNHK
;
A
#
# COMPACT_ATOMS: atom_id res chain seq x y z
N LEU A 1 1.10 -6.82 -13.68
CA LEU A 1 -0.33 -7.05 -14.04
C LEU A 1 -1.13 -5.74 -14.14
N HIS A 2 -0.98 -4.82 -13.17
CA HIS A 2 -1.68 -3.52 -13.18
C HIS A 2 -1.09 -2.58 -14.23
N GLU A 3 0.21 -2.55 -14.36
CA GLU A 3 0.97 -1.72 -15.31
C GLU A 3 0.49 -1.91 -16.74
N ASN A 4 0.45 -3.14 -17.23
CA ASN A 4 0.08 -3.42 -18.62
C ASN A 4 -1.34 -2.95 -18.98
N PHE A 5 -2.30 -3.01 -18.03
CA PHE A 5 -3.64 -2.55 -18.29
C PHE A 5 -3.71 -1.01 -18.45
N LEU A 6 -3.11 -0.27 -17.53
CA LEU A 6 -3.11 1.19 -17.59
C LEU A 6 -2.24 1.72 -18.74
N SER A 7 -1.09 1.08 -19.00
CA SER A 7 -0.22 1.44 -20.13
C SER A 7 -0.92 1.26 -21.47
N SER A 8 -1.73 0.19 -21.63
CA SER A 8 -2.53 -0.02 -22.86
C SER A 8 -3.62 1.05 -23.04
N LYS A 9 -3.92 1.86 -22.01
CA LYS A 9 -4.83 3.00 -22.03
C LYS A 9 -4.12 4.34 -22.17
N GLY A 10 -2.79 4.33 -22.41
CA GLY A 10 -2.00 5.55 -22.62
C GLY A 10 -1.45 6.20 -21.35
N TYR A 11 -1.54 5.52 -20.19
CA TYR A 11 -0.94 6.02 -18.96
C TYR A 11 0.52 5.57 -18.83
N ASN A 12 1.37 6.47 -18.34
CA ASN A 12 2.67 6.09 -17.82
C ASN A 12 2.49 5.52 -16.41
N VAL A 13 2.98 4.31 -16.18
CA VAL A 13 2.86 3.63 -14.89
C VAL A 13 4.25 3.46 -14.29
N LEU A 14 4.43 3.93 -13.06
CA LEU A 14 5.65 3.76 -12.28
C LEU A 14 5.36 2.80 -11.12
N SER A 15 6.04 1.67 -11.11
CA SER A 15 6.16 0.80 -9.95
C SER A 15 7.56 0.96 -9.41
N VAL A 16 7.68 1.50 -8.22
CA VAL A 16 8.97 1.89 -7.65
C VAL A 16 9.40 0.92 -6.56
N ASP A 17 10.70 0.62 -6.52
CA ASP A 17 11.35 0.09 -5.34
C ASP A 17 11.77 1.28 -4.46
N LEU A 18 11.31 1.32 -3.22
CA LEU A 18 11.71 2.37 -2.27
C LEU A 18 13.22 2.28 -1.95
N PRO A 19 13.85 3.36 -1.50
CA PRO A 19 15.25 3.31 -1.04
C PRO A 19 15.50 2.16 -0.07
N GLY A 20 16.55 1.40 -0.33
CA GLY A 20 16.89 0.18 0.42
C GLY A 20 16.06 -1.05 0.11
N HIS A 21 15.15 -0.98 -0.87
CA HIS A 21 14.31 -2.11 -1.29
C HIS A 21 14.61 -2.53 -2.73
N GLY A 22 14.47 -3.83 -2.99
CA GLY A 22 14.60 -4.37 -4.34
C GLY A 22 15.91 -3.97 -5.02
N ASN A 23 15.81 -3.26 -6.15
CA ASN A 23 16.97 -2.77 -6.90
C ASN A 23 17.37 -1.33 -6.54
N SER A 24 16.67 -0.67 -5.62
CA SER A 24 16.98 0.69 -5.21
C SER A 24 18.05 0.74 -4.13
N GLU A 25 19.10 1.52 -4.37
CA GLU A 25 20.19 1.76 -3.42
C GLU A 25 19.76 2.67 -2.27
N GLY A 26 20.63 2.77 -1.28
CA GLY A 26 20.47 3.67 -0.14
C GLY A 26 19.86 3.01 1.09
N PRO A 27 19.81 3.71 2.20
CA PRO A 27 19.16 3.23 3.41
C PRO A 27 17.65 3.32 3.27
N SER A 28 16.93 2.38 3.91
CA SER A 28 15.48 2.44 4.03
C SER A 28 15.03 3.69 4.75
N LEU A 29 13.96 4.29 4.28
CA LEU A 29 13.33 5.47 4.88
C LEU A 29 12.59 5.09 6.17
N LYS A 30 12.72 5.93 7.21
CA LYS A 30 12.34 5.57 8.58
C LYS A 30 10.95 6.02 9.00
N SER A 31 10.29 6.82 8.17
CA SER A 31 8.94 7.29 8.45
C SER A 31 8.09 7.38 7.19
N ILE A 32 6.78 7.40 7.35
CA ILE A 32 5.81 7.58 6.27
C ILE A 32 6.02 8.94 5.59
N GLU A 33 6.34 9.96 6.38
CA GLU A 33 6.63 11.30 5.91
C GLU A 33 7.86 11.35 5.01
N GLU A 34 8.95 10.65 5.38
CA GLU A 34 10.16 10.54 4.54
C GLU A 34 9.85 9.83 3.22
N ILE A 35 9.05 8.76 3.25
CA ILE A 35 8.64 8.05 2.02
C ILE A 35 7.82 8.97 1.13
N SER A 36 6.91 9.73 1.70
CA SER A 36 6.09 10.70 0.99
C SER A 36 6.94 11.82 0.35
N ASP A 37 7.93 12.32 1.07
CA ASP A 37 8.89 13.32 0.57
C ASP A 37 9.76 12.76 -0.56
N TRP A 38 10.16 11.50 -0.44
CA TRP A 38 10.90 10.81 -1.49
C TRP A 38 10.06 10.66 -2.77
N VAL A 39 8.76 10.33 -2.65
CA VAL A 39 7.85 10.29 -3.82
C VAL A 39 7.78 11.66 -4.49
N LYS A 40 7.68 12.72 -3.71
CA LYS A 40 7.69 14.10 -4.24
C LYS A 40 9.00 14.42 -4.96
N LEU A 41 10.14 14.05 -4.39
CA LEU A 41 11.46 14.25 -5.01
C LEU A 41 11.60 13.46 -6.31
N LEU A 42 11.08 12.22 -6.37
CA LEU A 42 11.05 11.40 -7.57
C LEU A 42 10.23 12.09 -8.68
N MET A 43 9.06 12.63 -8.34
CA MET A 43 8.24 13.38 -9.30
C MET A 43 8.98 14.60 -9.85
N ASP A 44 9.64 15.37 -8.99
CA ASP A 44 10.43 16.54 -9.41
C ASP A 44 11.56 16.13 -10.36
N THR A 45 12.28 15.07 -10.02
CA THR A 45 13.41 14.54 -10.82
C THR A 45 12.97 14.09 -12.21
N LEU A 46 11.78 13.47 -12.28
CA LEU A 46 11.19 12.99 -13.53
C LEU A 46 10.34 14.03 -14.26
N ASN A 47 10.24 15.26 -13.74
CA ASN A 47 9.37 16.32 -14.25
C ASN A 47 7.90 15.90 -14.36
N ILE A 48 7.42 15.10 -13.39
CA ILE A 48 6.03 14.69 -13.32
C ILE A 48 5.23 15.72 -12.53
N LEU A 49 4.27 16.34 -13.18
CA LEU A 49 3.49 17.43 -12.60
C LEU A 49 2.35 16.92 -11.70
N LYS A 50 1.78 15.77 -12.03
CA LYS A 50 0.62 15.24 -11.31
C LYS A 50 0.49 13.73 -11.47
N ILE A 51 0.05 13.04 -10.42
CA ILE A 51 -0.11 11.58 -10.40
C ILE A 51 -1.50 11.13 -9.94
N SER A 52 -1.88 9.93 -10.35
CA SER A 52 -2.82 9.08 -9.59
C SER A 52 -1.99 8.15 -8.71
N PHE A 53 -2.17 8.22 -7.40
CA PHE A 53 -1.41 7.44 -6.44
C PHE A 53 -2.19 6.16 -6.07
N VAL A 54 -1.52 5.02 -6.12
CA VAL A 54 -2.09 3.73 -5.68
C VAL A 54 -1.19 3.14 -4.60
N GLY A 55 -1.72 2.98 -3.40
CA GLY A 55 -0.99 2.43 -2.27
C GLY A 55 -1.70 1.25 -1.62
N HIS A 56 -0.94 0.19 -1.32
CA HIS A 56 -1.41 -0.99 -0.58
C HIS A 56 -0.78 -1.00 0.80
N SER A 57 -1.57 -1.26 1.84
CA SER A 57 -1.08 -1.38 3.22
C SER A 57 -0.27 -0.15 3.66
N GLN A 58 1.04 -0.26 3.94
CA GLN A 58 1.95 0.87 4.20
C GLN A 58 1.82 1.96 3.13
N GLY A 59 1.75 1.56 1.85
CA GLY A 59 1.55 2.50 0.73
C GLY A 59 0.27 3.32 0.85
N SER A 60 -0.76 2.83 1.58
CA SER A 60 -1.95 3.63 1.88
C SER A 60 -1.64 4.77 2.86
N LEU A 61 -0.81 4.54 3.88
CA LEU A 61 -0.36 5.62 4.77
C LEU A 61 0.44 6.68 4.01
N VAL A 62 1.35 6.24 3.14
CA VAL A 62 2.13 7.14 2.27
C VAL A 62 1.18 7.95 1.37
N GLY A 63 0.19 7.31 0.75
CA GLY A 63 -0.80 7.99 -0.09
C GLY A 63 -1.64 9.01 0.67
N ILE A 64 -2.04 8.71 1.91
CA ILE A 64 -2.76 9.63 2.80
C ILE A 64 -1.88 10.84 3.14
N ASP A 65 -0.64 10.60 3.54
CA ASP A 65 0.31 11.66 3.88
C ASP A 65 0.62 12.53 2.66
N PHE A 66 0.94 11.91 1.52
CA PHE A 66 1.21 12.59 0.27
C PHE A 66 0.05 13.46 -0.19
N ALA A 67 -1.17 12.91 -0.23
CA ALA A 67 -2.35 13.66 -0.66
C ALA A 67 -2.68 14.84 0.26
N SER A 68 -2.36 14.73 1.54
CA SER A 68 -2.59 15.81 2.51
C SER A 68 -1.58 16.95 2.40
N ARG A 69 -0.30 16.63 2.13
CA ARG A 69 0.80 17.61 2.07
C ARG A 69 1.05 18.17 0.67
N TYR A 70 0.79 17.37 -0.36
CA TYR A 70 1.07 17.70 -1.76
C TYR A 70 -0.20 17.63 -2.62
N SER A 71 -1.29 18.21 -2.13
CA SER A 71 -2.63 18.10 -2.73
C SER A 71 -2.72 18.59 -4.19
N ASN A 72 -1.85 19.50 -4.60
CA ASN A 72 -1.76 20.01 -5.98
C ASN A 72 -1.07 19.03 -6.94
N LEU A 73 -0.33 18.03 -6.42
CA LEU A 73 0.41 17.05 -7.21
C LEU A 73 -0.35 15.73 -7.42
N ILE A 74 -1.57 15.62 -6.89
CA ILE A 74 -2.36 14.39 -6.96
C ILE A 74 -3.69 14.60 -7.68
N SER A 75 -3.97 13.76 -8.68
CA SER A 75 -5.24 13.75 -9.42
C SER A 75 -6.28 12.88 -8.73
N SER A 76 -5.86 11.70 -8.30
CA SER A 76 -6.71 10.74 -7.62
C SER A 76 -5.89 9.83 -6.70
N LEU A 77 -6.54 9.27 -5.69
CA LEU A 77 -5.92 8.42 -4.67
C LEU A 77 -6.64 7.07 -4.61
N VAL A 78 -5.88 5.99 -4.58
CA VAL A 78 -6.41 4.64 -4.35
C VAL A 78 -5.72 4.04 -3.13
N LEU A 79 -6.51 3.71 -2.11
CA LEU A 79 -6.07 3.12 -0.86
C LEU A 79 -6.54 1.67 -0.79
N VAL A 80 -5.60 0.73 -0.83
CA VAL A 80 -5.88 -0.72 -0.85
C VAL A 80 -5.47 -1.33 0.48
N ALA A 81 -6.38 -2.02 1.15
CA ALA A 81 -6.14 -2.70 2.43
C ALA A 81 -5.43 -1.80 3.46
N GLY A 82 -5.86 -0.54 3.55
CA GLY A 82 -5.23 0.49 4.38
C GLY A 82 -6.12 1.04 5.49
N SER A 83 -5.49 1.77 6.38
CA SER A 83 -6.14 2.61 7.39
C SER A 83 -5.33 3.88 7.57
N HIS A 84 -5.85 4.83 8.33
CA HIS A 84 -5.13 6.05 8.69
C HIS A 84 -4.12 5.84 9.84
N GLU A 85 -4.18 4.69 10.47
CA GLU A 85 -3.24 4.18 11.47
C GLU A 85 -3.05 2.69 11.22
N LEU A 86 -1.82 2.22 11.32
CA LEU A 86 -1.46 0.80 11.19
C LEU A 86 -0.61 0.41 12.42
N PRO A 87 -1.25 0.21 13.58
CA PRO A 87 -0.52 -0.26 14.76
C PRO A 87 0.05 -1.66 14.50
N VAL A 88 1.31 -1.83 14.83
CA VAL A 88 2.03 -3.09 14.67
C VAL A 88 2.33 -3.70 16.04
N ASN A 89 2.11 -5.01 16.16
CA ASN A 89 2.45 -5.74 17.37
C ASN A 89 3.98 -5.66 17.62
N GLN A 90 4.38 -5.33 18.85
CA GLN A 90 5.78 -5.20 19.23
C GLN A 90 6.57 -6.49 19.01
N ASP A 91 6.00 -7.66 19.32
CA ASP A 91 6.66 -8.96 19.10
C ASP A 91 7.02 -9.16 17.60
N LEU A 92 6.17 -8.65 16.68
CA LEU A 92 6.46 -8.72 15.25
C LEU A 92 7.63 -7.81 14.86
N ILE A 93 7.68 -6.62 15.44
CA ILE A 93 8.81 -5.69 15.24
C ILE A 93 10.09 -6.30 15.78
N ASP A 94 10.09 -6.87 16.98
CA ASP A 94 11.26 -7.48 17.61
C ASP A 94 11.77 -8.69 16.81
N LEU A 95 10.87 -9.52 16.29
CA LEU A 95 11.24 -10.61 15.39
C LEU A 95 11.88 -10.12 14.11
N ALA A 96 11.33 -9.04 13.53
CA ALA A 96 11.88 -8.44 12.30
C ALA A 96 13.26 -7.81 12.56
N GLU A 97 13.46 -7.12 13.69
CA GLU A 97 14.77 -6.57 14.08
C GLU A 97 15.84 -7.64 14.29
N ALA A 98 15.43 -8.78 14.84
CA ALA A 98 16.30 -9.94 14.99
C ALA A 98 16.59 -10.66 13.65
N GLY A 99 16.05 -10.20 12.52
CA GLY A 99 16.17 -10.86 11.22
C GLY A 99 15.52 -12.26 11.18
N ASN A 100 14.55 -12.53 12.06
CA ASN A 100 13.93 -13.82 12.19
C ASN A 100 12.87 -14.05 11.11
N GLU A 101 13.01 -15.13 10.33
CA GLU A 101 12.08 -15.50 9.24
C GLU A 101 10.62 -15.62 9.70
N LYS A 102 10.40 -15.94 10.98
CA LYS A 102 9.07 -16.02 11.56
C LYS A 102 8.28 -14.72 11.43
N SER A 103 8.95 -13.57 11.38
CA SER A 103 8.28 -12.28 11.14
C SER A 103 7.56 -12.26 9.78
N VAL A 104 8.23 -12.69 8.72
CA VAL A 104 7.65 -12.79 7.38
C VAL A 104 6.55 -13.86 7.33
N GLU A 105 6.78 -15.03 7.94
CA GLU A 105 5.79 -16.11 8.02
C GLU A 105 4.49 -15.66 8.70
N LEU A 106 4.59 -14.92 9.82
CA LEU A 106 3.43 -14.39 10.54
C LEU A 106 2.68 -13.36 9.69
N MET A 107 3.38 -12.43 9.05
CA MET A 107 2.74 -11.46 8.15
C MET A 107 1.99 -12.16 7.02
N MET A 108 2.60 -13.18 6.41
CA MET A 108 1.96 -13.94 5.34
C MET A 108 0.76 -14.74 5.86
N LYS A 109 0.86 -15.33 7.04
CA LYS A 109 -0.25 -16.07 7.69
C LYS A 109 -1.44 -15.17 7.99
N TRP A 110 -1.20 -13.95 8.45
CA TRP A 110 -2.27 -12.99 8.77
C TRP A 110 -2.79 -12.27 7.53
N GLY A 111 -1.94 -12.09 6.52
CA GLY A 111 -2.28 -11.36 5.31
C GLY A 111 -3.12 -12.15 4.32
N TYR A 112 -3.01 -13.47 4.29
CA TYR A 112 -3.78 -14.31 3.36
C TYR A 112 -4.97 -14.99 4.04
N GLU A 113 -6.15 -14.95 3.40
CA GLU A 113 -7.31 -15.72 3.86
C GLU A 113 -7.35 -17.12 3.28
N GLY A 114 -6.83 -17.34 2.10
CA GLY A 114 -6.88 -18.64 1.42
C GLY A 114 -5.57 -19.40 1.50
N SER A 115 -5.53 -20.51 2.28
CA SER A 115 -4.50 -21.55 2.15
C SER A 115 -4.65 -22.40 0.89
N LYS A 116 -5.51 -22.01 -0.06
CA LYS A 116 -5.87 -22.81 -1.22
C LYS A 116 -4.80 -22.78 -2.28
N ALA A 117 -4.50 -23.95 -2.81
CA ALA A 117 -3.49 -24.23 -3.81
C ALA A 117 -3.43 -23.16 -4.92
N PHE A 118 -2.34 -22.39 -4.93
CA PHE A 118 -2.04 -21.51 -6.06
C PHE A 118 -1.56 -22.37 -7.23
N ILE A 119 -2.24 -22.28 -8.35
CA ILE A 119 -1.74 -22.87 -9.60
C ILE A 119 -0.42 -22.16 -9.94
N GLY A 120 0.67 -22.93 -10.00
CA GLY A 120 2.03 -22.38 -10.25
C GLY A 120 2.89 -22.16 -9.00
N GLY A 121 2.48 -22.67 -7.85
CA GLY A 121 3.23 -22.62 -6.58
C GLY A 121 2.76 -21.51 -5.65
N ASN A 122 3.04 -21.69 -4.37
CA ASN A 122 2.65 -20.72 -3.34
C ASN A 122 3.49 -19.43 -3.46
N PRO A 123 2.90 -18.27 -3.81
CA PRO A 123 3.63 -17.00 -3.91
C PRO A 123 4.26 -16.60 -2.57
N VAL A 124 3.66 -17.01 -1.45
CA VAL A 124 4.21 -16.84 -0.10
C VAL A 124 5.58 -17.51 0.02
N LYS A 125 5.72 -18.77 -0.45
CA LYS A 125 7.01 -19.45 -0.43
C LYS A 125 8.06 -18.75 -1.30
N LYS A 126 7.66 -18.19 -2.44
CA LYS A 126 8.57 -17.38 -3.27
C LYS A 126 9.03 -16.12 -2.54
N ILE A 127 8.11 -15.42 -1.88
CA ILE A 127 8.42 -14.23 -1.07
C ILE A 127 9.31 -14.61 0.11
N ILE A 128 9.03 -15.70 0.82
CA ILE A 128 9.87 -16.19 1.93
C ILE A 128 11.25 -16.59 1.43
N ASN A 129 11.37 -17.24 0.27
CA ASN A 129 12.64 -17.65 -0.30
C ASN A 129 13.48 -16.47 -0.83
N SER A 130 12.84 -15.39 -1.30
CA SER A 130 13.50 -14.11 -1.64
C SER A 130 13.67 -13.20 -0.42
N SER A 131 13.32 -13.65 0.76
CA SER A 131 13.14 -12.84 1.98
C SER A 131 14.41 -12.36 2.66
N ARG A 132 15.61 -12.69 2.13
CA ARG A 132 16.86 -12.20 2.76
C ARG A 132 16.95 -10.67 2.69
N GLU A 133 16.57 -10.10 1.56
CA GLU A 133 16.50 -8.65 1.36
C GLU A 133 15.32 -8.03 2.11
N ILE A 134 14.18 -8.72 2.16
CA ILE A 134 12.99 -8.26 2.89
C ILE A 134 13.27 -8.15 4.40
N ARG A 135 14.06 -9.07 4.97
CA ARG A 135 14.37 -9.07 6.41
C ARG A 135 15.14 -7.83 6.86
N GLU A 136 16.01 -7.30 6.03
CA GLU A 136 16.82 -6.13 6.36
C GLU A 136 15.99 -4.84 6.46
N VAL A 137 14.92 -4.74 5.70
CA VAL A 137 14.08 -3.54 5.63
C VAL A 137 12.77 -3.65 6.43
N LEU A 138 12.28 -4.88 6.67
CA LEU A 138 10.98 -5.13 7.27
C LEU A 138 10.79 -4.42 8.62
N ALA A 139 11.78 -4.47 9.50
CA ALA A 139 11.70 -3.81 10.80
C ALA A 139 11.56 -2.29 10.69
N VAL A 140 12.26 -1.68 9.73
CA VAL A 140 12.17 -0.24 9.46
C VAL A 140 10.76 0.11 9.00
N ASP A 141 10.21 -0.66 8.07
CA ASP A 141 8.86 -0.44 7.52
C ASP A 141 7.76 -0.61 8.56
N LEU A 142 7.84 -1.68 9.37
CA LEU A 142 6.90 -1.92 10.46
C LEU A 142 6.90 -0.79 11.49
N LYS A 143 8.09 -0.26 11.82
CA LYS A 143 8.24 0.90 12.71
C LYS A 143 7.70 2.17 12.08
N ALA A 144 7.97 2.41 10.80
CA ALA A 144 7.42 3.56 10.08
C ALA A 144 5.88 3.56 10.11
N CYS A 145 5.25 2.40 9.86
CA CYS A 145 3.81 2.23 9.98
C CYS A 145 3.30 2.50 11.40
N ASN A 146 3.94 1.87 12.40
CA ASN A 146 3.53 1.96 13.81
C ASN A 146 3.66 3.38 14.38
N ASN A 147 4.66 4.13 13.90
CA ASN A 147 4.97 5.47 14.40
C ASN A 147 4.19 6.59 13.70
N TYR A 148 3.53 6.33 12.57
CA TYR A 148 2.73 7.34 11.89
C TYR A 148 1.47 7.70 12.68
N LYS A 149 1.35 8.96 13.14
CA LYS A 149 0.25 9.44 14.00
C LYS A 149 -0.59 10.56 13.36
N ASN A 150 -0.16 11.06 12.20
CA ASN A 150 -0.80 12.19 11.53
C ASN A 150 -2.03 11.80 10.70
N GLY A 151 -2.35 10.50 10.60
CA GLY A 151 -3.34 9.98 9.65
C GLY A 151 -4.72 10.61 9.78
N SER A 152 -5.25 10.75 10.99
CA SER A 152 -6.58 11.35 11.22
C SER A 152 -6.67 12.80 10.71
N GLU A 153 -5.64 13.60 10.93
CA GLU A 153 -5.60 14.99 10.47
C GLU A 153 -5.33 15.08 8.97
N SER A 154 -4.52 14.15 8.44
CA SER A 154 -4.23 14.05 7.02
C SER A 154 -5.47 13.72 6.19
N LEU A 155 -6.34 12.81 6.66
CA LEU A 155 -7.58 12.45 5.97
C LEU A 155 -8.47 13.67 5.71
N LYS A 156 -8.56 14.61 6.65
CA LYS A 156 -9.39 15.82 6.53
C LYS A 156 -8.92 16.78 5.44
N LYS A 157 -7.66 16.67 5.04
CA LYS A 157 -7.00 17.52 4.03
C LYS A 157 -7.05 16.92 2.61
N ILE A 158 -7.52 15.68 2.47
CA ILE A 158 -7.61 15.01 1.17
C ILE A 158 -8.79 15.60 0.40
N ASN A 159 -8.51 16.21 -0.75
CA ASN A 159 -9.50 16.85 -1.60
C ASN A 159 -9.68 16.15 -2.97
N CYS A 160 -8.77 15.25 -3.34
CA CYS A 160 -8.88 14.50 -4.60
C CYS A 160 -9.90 13.36 -4.49
N SER A 161 -10.41 12.90 -5.63
CA SER A 161 -11.23 11.70 -5.70
C SER A 161 -10.45 10.52 -5.13
N THR A 162 -11.06 9.77 -4.21
CA THR A 162 -10.39 8.67 -3.49
C THR A 162 -11.18 7.38 -3.62
N LEU A 163 -10.52 6.28 -3.97
CA LEU A 163 -11.07 4.92 -3.93
C LEU A 163 -10.43 4.16 -2.76
N CYS A 164 -11.27 3.63 -1.88
CA CYS A 164 -10.85 2.74 -0.81
C CYS A 164 -11.29 1.31 -1.13
N VAL A 165 -10.33 0.37 -1.18
CA VAL A 165 -10.60 -1.05 -1.48
C VAL A 165 -10.18 -1.90 -0.31
N PHE A 166 -11.09 -2.72 0.20
CA PHE A 166 -10.85 -3.58 1.37
C PHE A 166 -11.17 -5.04 1.07
N GLY A 167 -10.41 -5.94 1.66
CA GLY A 167 -10.74 -7.35 1.75
C GLY A 167 -11.75 -7.60 2.87
N GLU A 168 -12.80 -8.37 2.59
CA GLU A 168 -13.85 -8.68 3.57
C GLU A 168 -13.28 -9.39 4.82
N LEU A 169 -12.27 -10.23 4.63
CA LEU A 169 -11.69 -11.11 5.64
C LEU A 169 -10.28 -10.65 6.08
N ASP A 170 -9.95 -9.38 5.86
CA ASP A 170 -8.66 -8.81 6.25
C ASP A 170 -8.48 -8.84 7.78
N LYS A 171 -7.45 -9.57 8.24
CA LYS A 171 -7.10 -9.72 9.65
C LYS A 171 -6.05 -8.72 10.11
N MET A 172 -5.31 -8.11 9.19
CA MET A 172 -4.30 -7.10 9.49
C MET A 172 -4.92 -5.70 9.61
N VAL A 173 -5.82 -5.37 8.69
CA VAL A 173 -6.63 -4.14 8.72
C VAL A 173 -8.10 -4.53 8.69
N PRO A 174 -8.74 -4.72 9.85
CA PRO A 174 -10.13 -5.17 9.92
C PRO A 174 -11.05 -4.26 9.11
N LEU A 175 -11.94 -4.86 8.32
CA LEU A 175 -12.85 -4.17 7.41
C LEU A 175 -13.56 -2.98 8.07
N LYS A 176 -14.00 -3.15 9.32
CA LYS A 176 -14.66 -2.08 10.11
C LYS A 176 -13.77 -0.84 10.25
N THR A 177 -12.47 -1.03 10.43
CA THR A 177 -11.48 0.06 10.55
C THR A 177 -11.33 0.80 9.23
N GLY A 178 -11.19 0.06 8.13
CA GLY A 178 -11.10 0.64 6.79
C GLY A 178 -12.36 1.43 6.40
N ILE A 179 -13.55 0.89 6.65
CA ILE A 179 -14.82 1.59 6.40
C ILE A 179 -14.93 2.87 7.26
N LYS A 180 -14.48 2.81 8.52
CA LYS A 180 -14.48 4.01 9.37
C LYS A 180 -13.55 5.08 8.80
N MET A 181 -12.37 4.70 8.33
CA MET A 181 -11.43 5.61 7.67
C MET A 181 -12.03 6.24 6.41
N SER A 182 -12.59 5.44 5.51
CA SER A 182 -13.12 5.94 4.24
C SER A 182 -14.20 7.02 4.43
N LYS A 183 -15.01 6.93 5.48
CA LYS A 183 -16.03 7.92 5.82
C LYS A 183 -15.48 9.28 6.25
N LEU A 184 -14.20 9.36 6.60
CA LEU A 184 -13.52 10.61 6.97
C LEU A 184 -12.94 11.35 5.76
N ILE A 185 -12.97 10.76 4.57
CA ILE A 185 -12.53 11.37 3.32
C ILE A 185 -13.75 11.90 2.57
N ASN A 186 -13.82 13.19 2.34
CA ASN A 186 -15.00 13.86 1.77
C ASN A 186 -15.44 13.33 0.41
N ASN A 187 -14.50 12.99 -0.47
CA ASN A 187 -14.78 12.50 -1.84
C ASN A 187 -14.23 11.09 -2.02
N SER A 188 -14.83 10.12 -1.31
CA SER A 188 -14.39 8.72 -1.36
C SER A 188 -15.46 7.77 -1.86
N GLU A 189 -15.01 6.78 -2.65
CA GLU A 189 -15.76 5.57 -3.00
C GLU A 189 -15.19 4.38 -2.22
N THR A 190 -16.02 3.50 -1.70
CA THR A 190 -15.59 2.28 -1.00
C THR A 190 -15.98 1.04 -1.78
N LYS A 191 -15.05 0.12 -1.96
CA LYS A 191 -15.27 -1.22 -2.53
C LYS A 191 -14.78 -2.28 -1.57
N ILE A 192 -15.59 -3.34 -1.41
CA ILE A 192 -15.26 -4.49 -0.59
C ILE A 192 -15.15 -5.69 -1.50
N ILE A 193 -14.04 -6.41 -1.40
CA ILE A 193 -13.81 -7.63 -2.17
C ILE A 193 -14.08 -8.83 -1.26
N SER A 194 -15.08 -9.62 -1.64
CA SER A 194 -15.52 -10.78 -0.86
C SER A 194 -14.53 -11.94 -0.91
N ASN A 195 -14.47 -12.72 0.17
CA ASN A 195 -13.56 -13.86 0.31
C ASN A 195 -12.11 -13.50 0.02
N CYS A 196 -11.64 -12.39 0.59
CA CYS A 196 -10.30 -11.84 0.38
C CYS A 196 -9.74 -11.29 1.68
N GLY A 197 -8.47 -11.58 1.95
CA GLY A 197 -7.71 -11.06 3.08
C GLY A 197 -7.03 -9.72 2.77
N HIS A 198 -5.91 -9.48 3.45
CA HIS A 198 -5.10 -8.27 3.30
C HIS A 198 -4.35 -8.20 1.97
N MET A 199 -3.92 -9.36 1.46
CA MET A 199 -3.08 -9.46 0.27
C MET A 199 -3.91 -9.44 -1.02
N ILE A 200 -4.82 -8.48 -1.13
CA ILE A 200 -5.73 -8.29 -2.27
C ILE A 200 -4.99 -8.30 -3.60
N ILE A 201 -3.79 -7.71 -3.64
CA ILE A 201 -2.93 -7.63 -4.82
C ILE A 201 -2.54 -9.00 -5.39
N PHE A 202 -2.60 -10.05 -4.58
CA PHE A 202 -2.33 -11.44 -4.97
C PHE A 202 -3.60 -12.29 -4.99
N GLU A 203 -4.47 -12.16 -3.99
CA GLU A 203 -5.65 -12.99 -3.85
C GLU A 203 -6.73 -12.69 -4.90
N LYS A 204 -6.88 -11.41 -5.25
CA LYS A 204 -7.92 -10.89 -6.17
C LYS A 204 -7.34 -9.89 -7.17
N ALA A 205 -6.17 -10.18 -7.70
CA ALA A 205 -5.42 -9.28 -8.59
C ALA A 205 -6.24 -8.79 -9.81
N PHE A 206 -7.06 -9.66 -10.41
CA PHE A 206 -7.86 -9.30 -11.57
C PHE A 206 -8.99 -8.33 -11.20
N GLU A 207 -9.70 -8.60 -10.10
CA GLU A 207 -10.79 -7.75 -9.62
C GLU A 207 -10.27 -6.39 -9.17
N LEU A 208 -9.17 -6.37 -8.39
CA LEU A 208 -8.51 -5.14 -7.99
C LEU A 208 -8.08 -4.30 -9.20
N ARG A 209 -7.46 -4.94 -10.21
CA ARG A 209 -7.03 -4.26 -11.44
C ARG A 209 -8.20 -3.57 -12.15
N LYS A 210 -9.34 -4.24 -12.24
CA LYS A 210 -10.55 -3.67 -12.85
C LYS A 210 -11.03 -2.45 -12.09
N LEU A 211 -11.19 -2.55 -10.77
CA LEU A 211 -11.65 -1.46 -9.91
C LEU A 211 -10.72 -0.24 -9.98
N VAL A 212 -9.42 -0.46 -9.84
CA VAL A 212 -8.39 0.60 -9.89
C VAL A 212 -8.35 1.26 -11.27
N GLY A 213 -8.38 0.43 -12.33
CA GLY A 213 -8.33 0.93 -13.70
C GLY A 213 -9.54 1.78 -14.06
N GLU A 214 -10.76 1.32 -13.77
CA GLU A 214 -12.00 2.08 -14.01
C GLU A 214 -12.00 3.40 -13.24
N PHE A 215 -11.55 3.37 -11.98
CA PHE A 215 -11.49 4.56 -11.15
C PHE A 215 -10.48 5.59 -11.67
N ILE A 216 -9.26 5.17 -12.03
CA ILE A 216 -8.23 6.07 -12.57
C ILE A 216 -8.69 6.66 -13.91
N LEU A 217 -9.22 5.86 -14.83
CA LEU A 217 -9.74 6.34 -16.12
C LEU A 217 -10.81 7.43 -15.96
N LYS A 218 -11.63 7.35 -14.93
CA LYS A 218 -12.67 8.34 -14.62
C LYS A 218 -12.13 9.62 -14.00
N ASN A 219 -11.06 9.54 -13.20
CA ASN A 219 -10.66 10.60 -12.27
C ASN A 219 -9.26 11.21 -12.55
N HIS A 220 -8.46 10.62 -13.43
CA HIS A 220 -7.18 11.20 -13.82
C HIS A 220 -7.42 12.31 -14.87
N LYS A 221 -7.30 13.55 -14.44
CA LYS A 221 -7.41 14.74 -15.28
C LYS A 221 -6.18 15.61 -15.15
#